data_5ffb030415c94acd00d133532867d75e
#
_entry.id   5ffb030415c94acd00d133532867d75e
#
_cell.length_a   1.000
_cell.length_b   1.000
_cell.length_c   1.000
_cell.angle_alpha   90.00
_cell.angle_beta   90.00
_cell.angle_gamma   90.00
#
_symmetry.space_group_name_H-M   'P 1'
#
loop_
_entity.id
_entity.type
_entity.pdbx_description
1 polymer ?
#
loop_
_entity_poly.entity_id
_entity_poly.type
_entity_poly.pdbx_seq_one_letter_code
_entity_poly.pdbx_strand_id
1 'polypeptide(L)'
;MNTKILVSLTTLNNPDWQKNIADLKRFGIKEFALFPNCINAREEREELFKTIVKELGPVSIPFAHIRSDMHPDELDFMIKNFGTKAVNIHPITDWPIIYDLDKYKNMIYVENAGHAFTKGLTAKDLEGFAGVCLDLSHLESVRLQNIPGYEINIDIALKYKIGAIHMSAVTDKKTYIPEYDFWTNDSHYMEDLKQMDYIKRYYPKYFGPYAAIEVSNSIEDQIKMKKYIEKIIT
;
A
#
# COMPACT_ATOMS: atom_id res chain seq x y z
N MET A 1 -18.91 -3.14 6.55
CA MET A 1 -18.28 -2.58 5.31
C MET A 1 -17.62 -3.74 4.60
N ASN A 2 -17.79 -3.89 3.29
CA ASN A 2 -17.20 -5.04 2.56
C ASN A 2 -15.84 -4.61 2.02
N THR A 3 -14.76 -5.01 2.68
CA THR A 3 -13.38 -4.69 2.26
C THR A 3 -12.97 -5.59 1.09
N LYS A 4 -12.41 -4.99 0.05
CA LYS A 4 -11.79 -5.75 -1.05
C LYS A 4 -10.34 -6.03 -0.74
N ILE A 5 -9.98 -7.31 -0.61
CA ILE A 5 -8.58 -7.73 -0.49
C ILE A 5 -8.00 -7.89 -1.90
N LEU A 6 -6.92 -7.16 -2.19
CA LEU A 6 -6.31 -7.07 -3.50
C LEU A 6 -4.91 -7.69 -3.48
N VAL A 7 -4.61 -8.54 -4.46
CA VAL A 7 -3.23 -8.83 -4.83
C VAL A 7 -2.65 -7.57 -5.46
N SER A 8 -1.33 -7.41 -5.43
CA SER A 8 -0.68 -6.18 -5.88
C SER A 8 0.36 -6.44 -6.95
N LEU A 9 0.31 -5.64 -8.01
CA LEU A 9 1.47 -5.46 -8.87
C LEU A 9 2.39 -4.45 -8.18
N THR A 10 3.42 -4.97 -7.51
CA THR A 10 4.41 -4.14 -6.80
C THR A 10 5.71 -4.05 -7.56
N THR A 11 6.38 -2.91 -7.45
CA THR A 11 7.74 -2.69 -7.96
C THR A 11 8.80 -2.79 -6.87
N LEU A 12 8.37 -3.09 -5.64
CA LEU A 12 9.22 -3.21 -4.45
C LEU A 12 10.16 -4.41 -4.58
N ASN A 13 11.47 -4.19 -4.44
CA ASN A 13 12.51 -5.21 -4.52
C ASN A 13 12.44 -6.14 -5.76
N ASN A 14 11.62 -5.77 -6.75
CA ASN A 14 11.41 -6.59 -7.94
C ASN A 14 11.51 -5.74 -9.20
N PRO A 15 12.66 -5.71 -9.85
CA PRO A 15 12.83 -4.98 -11.10
C PRO A 15 12.04 -5.59 -12.26
N ASP A 16 11.60 -6.86 -12.15
CA ASP A 16 10.87 -7.59 -13.21
C ASP A 16 9.36 -7.53 -13.01
N TRP A 17 8.79 -6.32 -13.10
CA TRP A 17 7.35 -6.13 -13.07
C TRP A 17 6.65 -6.73 -14.30
N GLN A 18 7.36 -6.99 -15.40
CA GLN A 18 6.86 -7.66 -16.60
C GLN A 18 6.43 -9.10 -16.27
N LYS A 19 7.21 -9.81 -15.44
CA LYS A 19 6.84 -11.13 -14.94
C LYS A 19 5.54 -11.10 -14.14
N ASN A 20 5.38 -10.09 -13.27
CA ASN A 20 4.14 -9.95 -12.50
C ASN A 20 2.93 -9.68 -13.40
N ILE A 21 3.07 -8.90 -14.47
CA ILE A 21 2.02 -8.72 -15.49
C ILE A 21 1.69 -10.05 -16.18
N ALA A 22 2.70 -10.83 -16.57
CA ALA A 22 2.50 -12.13 -17.18
C ALA A 22 1.76 -13.10 -16.23
N ASP A 23 2.08 -13.08 -14.95
CA ASP A 23 1.38 -13.89 -13.94
C ASP A 23 -0.06 -13.40 -13.70
N LEU A 24 -0.32 -12.10 -13.64
CA LEU A 24 -1.68 -11.56 -13.59
C LEU A 24 -2.51 -12.05 -14.76
N LYS A 25 -1.92 -12.03 -15.98
CA LYS A 25 -2.56 -12.56 -17.20
C LYS A 25 -2.82 -14.06 -17.10
N ARG A 26 -1.83 -14.84 -16.68
CA ARG A 26 -1.89 -16.30 -16.52
C ARG A 26 -2.98 -16.73 -15.55
N PHE A 27 -3.13 -16.02 -14.43
CA PHE A 27 -4.15 -16.32 -13.42
C PHE A 27 -5.50 -15.63 -13.66
N GLY A 28 -5.64 -14.87 -14.75
CA GLY A 28 -6.87 -14.18 -15.11
C GLY A 28 -7.28 -13.09 -14.12
N ILE A 29 -6.33 -12.51 -13.39
CA ILE A 29 -6.59 -11.44 -12.41
C ILE A 29 -6.88 -10.14 -13.16
N LYS A 30 -8.10 -9.62 -12.99
CA LYS A 30 -8.57 -8.39 -13.63
C LYS A 30 -8.79 -7.23 -12.63
N GLU A 31 -8.71 -7.49 -11.33
CA GLU A 31 -8.78 -6.48 -10.28
C GLU A 31 -7.64 -6.67 -9.30
N PHE A 32 -6.77 -5.65 -9.15
CA PHE A 32 -5.58 -5.68 -8.31
C PHE A 32 -5.19 -4.27 -7.85
N ALA A 33 -4.28 -4.16 -6.88
CA ALA A 33 -3.66 -2.90 -6.49
C ALA A 33 -2.35 -2.67 -7.27
N LEU A 34 -1.94 -1.42 -7.44
CA LEU A 34 -0.72 -1.04 -8.17
C LEU A 34 0.21 -0.24 -7.27
N PHE A 35 1.47 -0.66 -7.20
CA PHE A 35 2.52 -0.03 -6.40
C PHE A 35 3.70 0.39 -7.30
N PRO A 36 3.59 1.51 -8.07
CA PRO A 36 4.68 2.03 -8.90
C PRO A 36 5.67 2.91 -8.12
N ASN A 37 5.51 2.99 -6.79
CA ASN A 37 6.23 3.90 -5.90
C ASN A 37 7.74 3.68 -5.85
N CYS A 38 8.26 2.49 -6.21
CA CYS A 38 9.70 2.24 -6.27
C CYS A 38 10.34 2.54 -7.64
N ILE A 39 9.55 2.93 -8.64
CA ILE A 39 10.06 3.39 -9.94
C ILE A 39 10.26 4.91 -9.89
N ASN A 40 11.52 5.35 -9.95
CA ASN A 40 11.86 6.78 -9.87
C ASN A 40 11.59 7.52 -11.18
N ALA A 41 11.94 6.93 -12.32
CA ALA A 41 11.79 7.55 -13.62
C ALA A 41 10.32 7.56 -14.07
N ARG A 42 9.81 8.74 -14.47
CA ARG A 42 8.46 8.91 -15.00
C ARG A 42 8.22 8.06 -16.24
N GLU A 43 9.17 8.05 -17.15
CA GLU A 43 9.10 7.32 -18.42
C GLU A 43 8.90 5.82 -18.18
N GLU A 44 9.57 5.27 -17.18
CA GLU A 44 9.45 3.85 -16.80
C GLU A 44 8.09 3.55 -16.18
N ARG A 45 7.54 4.45 -15.35
CA ARG A 45 6.18 4.31 -14.83
C ARG A 45 5.13 4.37 -15.95
N GLU A 46 5.31 5.28 -16.91
CA GLU A 46 4.44 5.36 -18.09
C GLU A 46 4.52 4.09 -18.95
N GLU A 47 5.71 3.50 -19.09
CA GLU A 47 5.89 2.21 -19.77
C GLU A 47 5.15 1.09 -19.06
N LEU A 48 5.26 1.01 -17.72
CA LEU A 48 4.49 0.07 -16.89
C LEU A 48 3.00 0.22 -17.16
N PHE A 49 2.44 1.43 -17.12
CA PHE A 49 1.01 1.67 -17.33
C PHE A 49 0.55 1.27 -18.73
N LYS A 50 1.32 1.62 -19.77
CA LYS A 50 1.04 1.24 -21.16
C LYS A 50 1.11 -0.28 -21.34
N THR A 51 2.06 -0.94 -20.68
CA THR A 51 2.21 -2.40 -20.73
C THR A 51 1.05 -3.11 -20.05
N ILE A 52 0.57 -2.61 -18.90
CA ILE A 52 -0.66 -3.13 -18.25
C ILE A 52 -1.84 -3.09 -19.23
N VAL A 53 -2.08 -1.96 -19.88
CA VAL A 53 -3.18 -1.81 -20.84
C VAL A 53 -3.02 -2.77 -22.01
N LYS A 54 -1.82 -2.86 -22.57
CA LYS A 54 -1.51 -3.70 -23.74
C LYS A 54 -1.67 -5.19 -23.44
N GLU A 55 -1.10 -5.66 -22.33
CA GLU A 55 -0.98 -7.09 -22.05
C GLU A 55 -2.20 -7.67 -21.33
N LEU A 56 -2.86 -6.88 -20.47
CA LEU A 56 -3.99 -7.35 -19.69
C LEU A 56 -5.35 -6.93 -20.27
N GLY A 57 -5.37 -5.91 -21.18
CA GLY A 57 -6.61 -5.30 -21.66
C GLY A 57 -7.36 -4.57 -20.55
N PRO A 58 -8.70 -4.56 -20.56
CA PRO A 58 -9.47 -3.90 -19.51
C PRO A 58 -9.24 -4.54 -18.14
N VAL A 59 -8.77 -3.73 -17.17
CA VAL A 59 -8.53 -4.10 -15.76
C VAL A 59 -9.08 -3.03 -14.84
N SER A 60 -9.31 -3.40 -13.58
CA SER A 60 -9.64 -2.50 -12.47
C SER A 60 -8.46 -2.40 -11.51
N ILE A 61 -7.97 -1.20 -11.28
CA ILE A 61 -6.96 -0.89 -10.26
C ILE A 61 -7.57 0.15 -9.31
N PRO A 62 -8.46 -0.28 -8.40
CA PRO A 62 -9.23 0.66 -7.59
C PRO A 62 -8.38 1.40 -6.56
N PHE A 63 -7.19 0.87 -6.25
CA PHE A 63 -6.26 1.43 -5.29
C PHE A 63 -4.83 1.37 -5.81
N ALA A 64 -4.05 2.46 -5.59
CA ALA A 64 -2.64 2.51 -5.94
C ALA A 64 -1.80 3.25 -4.89
N HIS A 65 -0.57 2.78 -4.66
CA HIS A 65 0.44 3.50 -3.89
C HIS A 65 1.27 4.37 -4.83
N ILE A 66 1.05 5.67 -4.80
CA ILE A 66 1.74 6.63 -5.66
C ILE A 66 2.91 7.31 -4.94
N ARG A 67 3.73 8.02 -5.70
CA ARG A 67 4.80 8.89 -5.18
C ARG A 67 4.29 10.33 -5.08
N SER A 68 4.84 11.09 -4.14
CA SER A 68 4.56 12.53 -4.00
C SER A 68 5.09 13.38 -5.17
N ASP A 69 6.02 12.82 -5.97
CA ASP A 69 6.62 13.46 -7.15
C ASP A 69 6.00 12.99 -8.49
N MET A 70 4.87 12.25 -8.44
CA MET A 70 4.17 11.86 -9.66
C MET A 70 3.46 13.04 -10.31
N HIS A 71 3.55 13.11 -11.64
CA HIS A 71 2.89 14.17 -12.40
C HIS A 71 1.36 13.94 -12.44
N PRO A 72 0.53 15.00 -12.42
CA PRO A 72 -0.93 14.89 -12.52
C PRO A 72 -1.44 14.02 -13.67
N ASP A 73 -0.77 14.05 -14.84
CA ASP A 73 -1.14 13.23 -15.99
C ASP A 73 -1.07 11.72 -15.71
N GLU A 74 -0.17 11.28 -14.81
CA GLU A 74 -0.04 9.87 -14.42
C GLU A 74 -1.27 9.45 -13.61
N LEU A 75 -1.78 10.33 -12.73
CA LEU A 75 -3.01 10.09 -11.97
C LEU A 75 -4.24 10.11 -12.91
N ASP A 76 -4.30 11.06 -13.84
CA ASP A 76 -5.38 11.11 -14.85
C ASP A 76 -5.39 9.83 -15.69
N PHE A 77 -4.21 9.33 -16.06
CA PHE A 77 -4.11 8.07 -16.79
C PHE A 77 -4.68 6.90 -15.98
N MET A 78 -4.29 6.78 -14.69
CA MET A 78 -4.78 5.70 -13.81
C MET A 78 -6.29 5.79 -13.58
N ILE A 79 -6.82 6.99 -13.36
CA ILE A 79 -8.26 7.19 -13.18
C ILE A 79 -9.01 6.79 -14.45
N LYS A 80 -8.55 7.26 -15.60
CA LYS A 80 -9.23 7.04 -16.90
C LYS A 80 -9.15 5.59 -17.36
N ASN A 81 -7.98 4.94 -17.25
CA ASN A 81 -7.74 3.64 -17.86
C ASN A 81 -7.96 2.48 -16.88
N PHE A 82 -7.79 2.70 -15.58
CA PHE A 82 -7.87 1.66 -14.57
C PHE A 82 -9.04 1.84 -13.60
N GLY A 83 -9.72 2.99 -13.64
CA GLY A 83 -10.82 3.29 -12.71
C GLY A 83 -10.35 3.45 -11.27
N THR A 84 -9.14 4.00 -11.07
CA THR A 84 -8.56 4.23 -9.73
C THR A 84 -9.43 5.20 -8.93
N LYS A 85 -9.74 4.83 -7.69
CA LYS A 85 -10.66 5.54 -6.78
C LYS A 85 -10.00 6.02 -5.50
N ALA A 86 -8.89 5.41 -5.12
CA ALA A 86 -8.11 5.77 -3.96
C ALA A 86 -6.63 5.59 -4.27
N VAL A 87 -5.82 6.50 -3.76
CA VAL A 87 -4.35 6.40 -3.81
C VAL A 87 -3.79 6.75 -2.44
N ASN A 88 -2.63 6.21 -2.10
CA ASN A 88 -1.89 6.68 -0.93
C ASN A 88 -0.55 7.29 -1.34
N ILE A 89 -0.06 8.14 -0.45
CA ILE A 89 1.29 8.71 -0.44
C ILE A 89 1.90 8.54 0.95
N HIS A 90 3.21 8.60 1.03
CA HIS A 90 3.91 8.78 2.31
C HIS A 90 3.69 10.21 2.86
N PRO A 91 3.98 10.47 4.15
CA PRO A 91 3.83 11.81 4.74
C PRO A 91 4.59 12.88 3.96
N ILE A 92 3.92 13.98 3.66
CA ILE A 92 4.49 15.09 2.86
C ILE A 92 5.60 15.85 3.58
N THR A 93 5.72 15.66 4.88
CA THR A 93 6.82 16.20 5.70
C THR A 93 8.15 15.51 5.41
N ASP A 94 8.13 14.25 4.99
CA ASP A 94 9.32 13.49 4.58
C ASP A 94 9.49 13.50 3.04
N TRP A 95 8.36 13.45 2.31
CA TRP A 95 8.32 13.46 0.84
C TRP A 95 7.39 14.55 0.33
N PRO A 96 7.88 15.78 0.16
CA PRO A 96 7.06 16.90 -0.30
C PRO A 96 6.41 16.64 -1.65
N ILE A 97 5.17 17.11 -1.83
CA ILE A 97 4.50 17.13 -3.12
C ILE A 97 5.19 18.16 -4.01
N ILE A 98 5.54 17.74 -5.23
CA ILE A 98 6.25 18.59 -6.20
C ILE A 98 5.28 19.26 -7.17
N TYR A 99 4.19 18.58 -7.54
CA TYR A 99 3.19 19.07 -8.47
C TYR A 99 1.88 19.39 -7.78
N ASP A 100 1.06 20.24 -8.42
CA ASP A 100 -0.28 20.49 -7.91
C ASP A 100 -1.17 19.26 -8.03
N LEU A 101 -1.52 18.68 -6.88
CA LEU A 101 -2.41 17.53 -6.75
C LEU A 101 -3.77 17.90 -6.14
N ASP A 102 -4.14 19.18 -6.07
CA ASP A 102 -5.33 19.65 -5.38
C ASP A 102 -6.62 18.96 -5.85
N LYS A 103 -6.76 18.74 -7.16
CA LYS A 103 -7.94 18.09 -7.72
C LYS A 103 -8.10 16.61 -7.29
N TYR A 104 -7.03 15.98 -6.77
CA TYR A 104 -7.04 14.58 -6.33
C TYR A 104 -7.10 14.40 -4.82
N LYS A 105 -7.01 15.48 -4.03
CA LYS A 105 -6.93 15.42 -2.55
C LYS A 105 -8.02 14.56 -1.91
N ASN A 106 -9.22 14.55 -2.49
CA ASN A 106 -10.35 13.75 -2.00
C ASN A 106 -10.19 12.22 -2.21
N MET A 107 -9.16 11.78 -2.91
CA MET A 107 -8.84 10.37 -3.11
C MET A 107 -7.45 9.99 -2.63
N ILE A 108 -6.67 10.96 -2.12
CA ILE A 108 -5.33 10.73 -1.57
C ILE A 108 -5.43 10.46 -0.07
N TYR A 109 -4.84 9.37 0.37
CA TYR A 109 -4.73 8.95 1.77
C TYR A 109 -3.27 8.94 2.19
N VAL A 110 -2.96 9.41 3.39
CA VAL A 110 -1.58 9.47 3.89
C VAL A 110 -1.27 8.22 4.70
N GLU A 111 -0.14 7.61 4.42
CA GLU A 111 0.30 6.37 5.05
C GLU A 111 1.09 6.63 6.34
N ASN A 112 1.00 5.71 7.30
CA ASN A 112 1.85 5.69 8.51
C ASN A 112 3.24 5.13 8.21
N ALA A 113 3.94 5.75 7.26
CA ALA A 113 5.31 5.44 6.81
C ALA A 113 6.28 6.58 7.17
N GLY A 114 7.56 6.42 6.89
CA GLY A 114 8.58 7.42 7.20
C GLY A 114 8.65 7.77 8.68
N HIS A 115 8.66 9.06 9.03
CA HIS A 115 8.66 9.48 10.42
C HIS A 115 7.43 8.98 11.19
N ALA A 116 6.29 8.86 10.50
CA ALA A 116 5.04 8.41 11.11
C ALA A 116 5.06 6.93 11.51
N PHE A 117 6.00 6.15 11.00
CA PHE A 117 6.22 4.77 11.42
C PHE A 117 6.49 4.69 12.93
N THR A 118 7.41 5.51 13.43
CA THR A 118 7.81 5.50 14.85
C THR A 118 7.20 6.60 15.70
N LYS A 119 6.93 7.78 15.10
CA LYS A 119 6.43 8.96 15.81
C LYS A 119 4.92 9.16 15.69
N GLY A 120 4.28 8.44 14.75
CA GLY A 120 2.86 8.60 14.41
C GLY A 120 2.60 9.76 13.44
N LEU A 121 1.51 9.63 12.69
CA LEU A 121 0.98 10.70 11.84
C LEU A 121 0.53 11.89 12.68
N THR A 122 0.66 13.08 12.12
CA THR A 122 0.18 14.33 12.71
C THR A 122 -1.00 14.89 11.93
N ALA A 123 -1.77 15.81 12.53
CA ALA A 123 -2.84 16.52 11.82
C ALA A 123 -2.30 17.28 10.59
N LYS A 124 -1.05 17.76 10.65
CA LYS A 124 -0.40 18.45 9.53
C LYS A 124 -0.15 17.53 8.33
N ASP A 125 0.20 16.26 8.57
CA ASP A 125 0.39 15.28 7.49
C ASP A 125 -0.90 14.99 6.74
N LEU A 126 -2.04 15.15 7.41
CA LEU A 126 -3.38 14.83 6.90
C LEU A 126 -4.15 16.04 6.37
N GLU A 127 -3.60 17.25 6.53
CA GLU A 127 -4.29 18.49 6.17
C GLU A 127 -4.60 18.54 4.67
N GLY A 128 -5.88 18.63 4.36
CA GLY A 128 -6.39 18.72 2.99
C GLY A 128 -6.51 17.36 2.26
N PHE A 129 -6.12 16.24 2.87
CA PHE A 129 -6.25 14.91 2.26
C PHE A 129 -7.51 14.16 2.71
N ALA A 130 -7.84 13.09 2.00
CA ALA A 130 -9.06 12.31 2.22
C ALA A 130 -9.08 11.53 3.55
N GLY A 131 -7.90 11.28 4.13
CA GLY A 131 -7.75 10.53 5.37
C GLY A 131 -6.46 9.72 5.40
N VAL A 132 -6.51 8.51 5.99
CA VAL A 132 -5.34 7.67 6.22
C VAL A 132 -5.36 6.39 5.40
N CYS A 133 -4.20 5.97 4.96
CA CYS A 133 -3.90 4.60 4.56
C CYS A 133 -3.12 3.96 5.72
N LEU A 134 -3.67 2.90 6.32
CA LEU A 134 -2.96 2.22 7.40
C LEU A 134 -2.14 1.06 6.85
N ASP A 135 -0.81 1.16 6.96
CA ASP A 135 0.01 -0.04 6.89
C ASP A 135 -0.07 -0.76 8.23
N LEU A 136 -0.74 -1.92 8.23
CA LEU A 136 -0.97 -2.72 9.43
C LEU A 136 0.29 -3.44 9.88
N SER A 137 1.22 -3.73 8.97
CA SER A 137 2.50 -4.36 9.31
C SER A 137 3.43 -3.37 10.04
N HIS A 138 3.43 -2.12 9.60
CA HIS A 138 4.09 -1.03 10.32
C HIS A 138 3.51 -0.86 11.73
N LEU A 139 2.18 -0.81 11.85
CA LEU A 139 1.52 -0.74 13.16
C LEU A 139 1.90 -1.90 14.07
N GLU A 140 1.87 -3.13 13.55
CA GLU A 140 2.20 -4.31 14.36
C GLU A 140 3.67 -4.32 14.76
N SER A 141 4.58 -3.90 13.87
CA SER A 141 6.01 -3.79 14.16
C SER A 141 6.29 -2.82 15.32
N VAL A 142 5.72 -1.61 15.30
CA VAL A 142 5.91 -0.64 16.39
C VAL A 142 5.20 -1.06 17.67
N ARG A 143 4.06 -1.77 17.57
CA ARG A 143 3.36 -2.36 18.72
C ARG A 143 4.25 -3.40 19.43
N LEU A 144 4.83 -4.34 18.67
CA LEU A 144 5.73 -5.38 19.21
C LEU A 144 6.96 -4.80 19.92
N GLN A 145 7.35 -3.60 19.54
CA GLN A 145 8.50 -2.89 20.11
C GLN A 145 8.12 -1.85 21.18
N ASN A 146 6.83 -1.71 21.53
CA ASN A 146 6.29 -0.73 22.47
C ASN A 146 6.68 0.72 22.12
N ILE A 147 6.67 1.06 20.82
CA ILE A 147 7.00 2.39 20.32
C ILE A 147 5.76 3.28 20.35
N PRO A 148 5.86 4.54 20.82
CA PRO A 148 4.70 5.45 20.95
C PRO A 148 3.93 5.72 19.66
N GLY A 149 4.57 5.60 18.50
CA GLY A 149 3.93 5.74 17.19
C GLY A 149 2.73 4.82 16.99
N TYR A 150 2.68 3.67 17.67
CA TYR A 150 1.53 2.77 17.63
C TYR A 150 0.26 3.46 18.13
N GLU A 151 0.25 3.94 19.37
CA GLU A 151 -0.94 4.57 19.98
C GLU A 151 -1.36 5.82 19.22
N ILE A 152 -0.39 6.63 18.75
CA ILE A 152 -0.66 7.84 17.99
C ILE A 152 -1.35 7.50 16.66
N ASN A 153 -0.85 6.52 15.91
CA ASN A 153 -1.45 6.10 14.64
C ASN A 153 -2.84 5.46 14.85
N ILE A 154 -3.06 4.72 15.95
CA ILE A 154 -4.37 4.21 16.33
C ILE A 154 -5.34 5.36 16.62
N ASP A 155 -4.92 6.36 17.37
CA ASP A 155 -5.74 7.55 17.66
C ASP A 155 -6.11 8.34 16.40
N ILE A 156 -5.19 8.47 15.45
CA ILE A 156 -5.44 9.08 14.14
C ILE A 156 -6.45 8.24 13.35
N ALA A 157 -6.27 6.93 13.30
CA ALA A 157 -7.18 6.03 12.59
C ALA A 157 -8.62 6.04 13.14
N LEU A 158 -8.81 6.41 14.41
CA LEU A 158 -10.14 6.60 15.02
C LEU A 158 -10.79 7.94 14.66
N LYS A 159 -10.01 8.94 14.29
CA LYS A 159 -10.46 10.29 14.01
C LYS A 159 -10.65 10.57 12.52
N TYR A 160 -9.89 9.92 11.68
CA TYR A 160 -9.88 10.13 10.25
C TYR A 160 -10.44 8.94 9.47
N LYS A 161 -10.92 9.19 8.27
CA LYS A 161 -11.40 8.14 7.38
C LYS A 161 -10.24 7.23 6.95
N ILE A 162 -10.41 5.92 7.11
CA ILE A 162 -9.49 4.93 6.55
C ILE A 162 -9.94 4.63 5.11
N GLY A 163 -9.11 4.99 4.13
CA GLY A 163 -9.40 4.77 2.71
C GLY A 163 -8.86 3.48 2.16
N ALA A 164 -7.74 3.04 2.69
CA ALA A 164 -7.08 1.80 2.34
C ALA A 164 -6.21 1.29 3.48
N ILE A 165 -5.80 0.04 3.40
CA ILE A 165 -4.77 -0.54 4.25
C ILE A 165 -3.74 -1.29 3.40
N HIS A 166 -2.51 -1.33 3.89
CA HIS A 166 -1.46 -2.23 3.41
C HIS A 166 -1.27 -3.39 4.38
N MET A 167 -0.86 -4.53 3.83
CA MET A 167 -0.58 -5.74 4.59
C MET A 167 0.65 -6.40 4.01
N SER A 168 1.71 -6.49 4.80
CA SER A 168 2.91 -7.27 4.51
C SER A 168 3.17 -8.30 5.62
N ALA A 169 4.22 -9.10 5.53
CA ALA A 169 4.54 -10.09 6.54
C ALA A 169 5.06 -9.43 7.82
N VAL A 170 4.68 -9.94 8.99
CA VAL A 170 5.31 -9.58 10.26
C VAL A 170 6.03 -10.80 10.83
N THR A 171 7.31 -10.63 11.15
CA THR A 171 8.21 -11.71 11.56
C THR A 171 8.74 -11.49 12.97
N ASP A 172 9.25 -12.55 13.60
CA ASP A 172 9.97 -12.46 14.86
C ASP A 172 11.37 -11.87 14.68
N LYS A 173 11.90 -11.92 13.46
CA LYS A 173 13.22 -11.35 13.12
C LYS A 173 13.06 -9.87 12.83
N LYS A 174 13.99 -9.08 13.38
CA LYS A 174 14.08 -7.66 13.08
C LYS A 174 15.05 -7.41 11.93
N THR A 175 14.64 -6.52 11.03
CA THR A 175 15.49 -5.98 9.96
C THR A 175 15.77 -4.51 10.23
N TYR A 176 17.02 -4.10 10.09
CA TYR A 176 17.39 -2.69 10.26
C TYR A 176 17.13 -1.91 8.98
N ILE A 177 16.45 -0.78 9.10
CA ILE A 177 16.19 0.17 8.01
C ILE A 177 17.08 1.38 8.20
N PRO A 178 18.20 1.50 7.45
CA PRO A 178 19.16 2.59 7.61
C PRO A 178 18.55 3.98 7.41
N GLU A 179 17.61 4.11 6.50
CA GLU A 179 16.94 5.37 6.15
C GLU A 179 16.21 6.00 7.32
N TYR A 180 15.76 5.18 8.27
CA TYR A 180 14.99 5.61 9.44
C TYR A 180 15.72 5.37 10.77
N ASP A 181 16.95 4.82 10.72
CA ASP A 181 17.69 4.39 11.90
C ASP A 181 16.83 3.53 12.86
N PHE A 182 16.14 2.55 12.28
CA PHE A 182 15.12 1.79 12.98
C PHE A 182 15.14 0.30 12.65
N TRP A 183 14.86 -0.54 13.65
CA TRP A 183 14.66 -1.97 13.50
C TRP A 183 13.18 -2.29 13.37
N THR A 184 12.79 -2.95 12.28
CA THR A 184 11.40 -3.35 12.03
C THR A 184 11.20 -4.85 12.08
N ASN A 185 9.96 -5.27 12.43
CA ASN A 185 9.50 -6.66 12.36
C ASN A 185 8.72 -6.93 11.06
N ASP A 186 8.32 -5.90 10.32
CA ASP A 186 7.66 -6.08 9.03
C ASP A 186 8.65 -6.51 7.93
N SER A 187 8.12 -7.23 6.97
CA SER A 187 8.86 -7.72 5.81
C SER A 187 7.97 -7.70 4.58
N HIS A 188 8.48 -7.09 3.52
CA HIS A 188 7.81 -7.15 2.22
C HIS A 188 8.08 -8.46 1.47
N TYR A 189 8.51 -9.49 2.18
CA TYR A 189 8.61 -10.85 1.67
C TYR A 189 8.07 -11.83 2.71
N MET A 190 7.05 -12.60 2.33
CA MET A 190 6.41 -13.58 3.18
C MET A 190 7.06 -14.96 2.98
N GLU A 191 7.50 -15.56 4.06
CA GLU A 191 8.01 -16.95 4.09
C GLU A 191 6.93 -17.95 4.54
N ASP A 192 6.03 -17.53 5.46
CA ASP A 192 4.96 -18.37 6.02
C ASP A 192 3.66 -17.54 6.13
N LEU A 193 2.54 -18.16 5.75
CA LEU A 193 1.21 -17.53 5.82
C LEU A 193 0.82 -17.05 7.24
N LYS A 194 1.34 -17.69 8.28
CA LYS A 194 1.10 -17.29 9.68
C LYS A 194 1.68 -15.92 10.01
N GLN A 195 2.62 -15.42 9.22
CA GLN A 195 3.15 -14.05 9.35
C GLN A 195 2.06 -12.99 9.08
N MET A 196 0.89 -13.39 8.54
CA MET A 196 -0.30 -12.57 8.37
C MET A 196 -1.32 -12.67 9.53
N ASP A 197 -1.08 -13.50 10.55
CA ASP A 197 -2.05 -13.72 11.65
C ASP A 197 -2.35 -12.47 12.48
N TYR A 198 -1.42 -11.52 12.51
CA TYR A 198 -1.58 -10.25 13.24
C TYR A 198 -2.78 -9.43 12.70
N ILE A 199 -3.19 -9.63 11.44
CA ILE A 199 -4.31 -8.94 10.79
C ILE A 199 -5.62 -9.10 11.59
N LYS A 200 -5.83 -10.25 12.26
CA LYS A 200 -6.98 -10.51 13.12
C LYS A 200 -7.17 -9.46 14.21
N ARG A 201 -6.09 -8.84 14.70
CA ARG A 201 -6.11 -7.79 15.72
C ARG A 201 -6.80 -6.52 15.26
N TYR A 202 -6.67 -6.22 13.96
CA TYR A 202 -7.12 -4.97 13.35
C TYR A 202 -8.48 -5.07 12.68
N TYR A 203 -8.89 -6.29 12.30
CA TYR A 203 -10.17 -6.53 11.65
C TYR A 203 -11.34 -6.56 12.65
N PRO A 204 -12.53 -6.04 12.31
CA PRO A 204 -12.83 -5.18 11.14
C PRO A 204 -12.61 -3.68 11.40
N LYS A 205 -12.22 -3.31 12.63
CA LYS A 205 -12.26 -1.94 13.15
C LYS A 205 -11.44 -0.94 12.33
N TYR A 206 -10.28 -1.39 11.85
CA TYR A 206 -9.32 -0.52 11.15
C TYR A 206 -9.24 -0.82 9.65
N PHE A 207 -10.24 -1.51 9.10
CA PHE A 207 -10.27 -1.84 7.69
C PHE A 207 -11.03 -0.77 6.90
N GLY A 208 -10.41 -0.31 5.80
CA GLY A 208 -11.03 0.54 4.80
C GLY A 208 -11.69 -0.26 3.66
N PRO A 209 -12.17 0.42 2.60
CA PRO A 209 -12.75 -0.25 1.45
C PRO A 209 -11.76 -1.12 0.66
N TYR A 210 -10.46 -0.83 0.74
CA TYR A 210 -9.39 -1.56 0.03
C TYR A 210 -8.34 -2.04 1.01
N ALA A 211 -7.90 -3.30 0.84
CA ALA A 211 -6.82 -3.92 1.57
C ALA A 211 -5.83 -4.53 0.56
N ALA A 212 -4.67 -3.93 0.40
CA ALA A 212 -3.67 -4.35 -0.56
C ALA A 212 -2.57 -5.19 0.10
N ILE A 213 -2.22 -6.31 -0.53
CA ILE A 213 -1.09 -7.14 -0.11
C ILE A 213 0.18 -6.51 -0.68
N GLU A 214 1.04 -5.97 0.17
CA GLU A 214 2.27 -5.28 -0.22
C GLU A 214 3.50 -6.15 0.01
N VAL A 215 3.72 -7.11 -0.89
CA VAL A 215 4.88 -8.00 -0.81
C VAL A 215 5.53 -8.20 -2.19
N SER A 216 6.81 -8.52 -2.19
CA SER A 216 7.58 -8.88 -3.39
C SER A 216 7.42 -10.33 -3.83
N ASN A 217 6.62 -11.13 -3.13
CA ASN A 217 6.29 -12.50 -3.51
C ASN A 217 5.56 -12.56 -4.86
N SER A 218 5.61 -13.72 -5.50
CA SER A 218 4.90 -13.96 -6.76
C SER A 218 3.40 -13.71 -6.65
N ILE A 219 2.73 -13.40 -7.77
CA ILE A 219 1.27 -13.28 -7.82
C ILE A 219 0.58 -14.56 -7.34
N GLU A 220 1.17 -15.73 -7.63
CA GLU A 220 0.67 -17.01 -7.13
C GLU A 220 0.66 -17.08 -5.60
N ASP A 221 1.73 -16.64 -4.95
CA ASP A 221 1.81 -16.62 -3.49
C ASP A 221 0.88 -15.56 -2.88
N GLN A 222 0.76 -14.40 -3.51
CA GLN A 222 -0.22 -13.38 -3.09
C GLN A 222 -1.68 -13.89 -3.19
N ILE A 223 -2.01 -14.75 -4.16
CA ILE A 223 -3.32 -15.42 -4.24
C ILE A 223 -3.53 -16.34 -3.03
N LYS A 224 -2.48 -17.09 -2.60
CA LYS A 224 -2.54 -17.93 -1.39
C LYS A 224 -2.72 -17.08 -0.14
N MET A 225 -1.96 -15.95 -0.03
CA MET A 225 -2.11 -14.97 1.05
C MET A 225 -3.53 -14.43 1.13
N LYS A 226 -4.07 -13.95 -0.01
CA LYS A 226 -5.44 -13.44 -0.08
C LYS A 226 -6.44 -14.45 0.49
N LYS A 227 -6.41 -15.69 0.03
CA LYS A 227 -7.28 -16.76 0.53
C LYS A 227 -7.11 -17.02 2.03
N TYR A 228 -5.87 -16.96 2.50
CA TYR A 228 -5.56 -17.13 3.92
C TYR A 228 -6.12 -15.97 4.74
N ILE A 229 -5.89 -14.73 4.33
CA ILE A 229 -6.42 -13.53 5.00
C ILE A 229 -7.95 -13.58 5.03
N GLU A 230 -8.61 -13.85 3.90
CA GLU A 230 -10.07 -14.00 3.84
C GLU A 230 -10.59 -15.03 4.86
N LYS A 231 -9.88 -16.16 5.01
CA LYS A 231 -10.24 -17.20 5.98
C LYS A 231 -10.07 -16.76 7.44
N ILE A 232 -9.04 -16.00 7.77
CA ILE A 232 -8.72 -15.66 9.18
C ILE A 232 -9.50 -14.46 9.70
N ILE A 233 -10.11 -13.66 8.82
CA ILE A 233 -10.93 -12.48 9.17
C ILE A 233 -12.44 -12.79 9.11
N THR A 234 -12.83 -14.01 8.75
CA THR A 234 -14.23 -14.47 8.75
C THR A 234 -14.60 -15.01 10.11
#